data_7962c2787e0adbe7055e8d8cb7be9dbb
#
_entry.id   7962c2787e0adbe7055e8d8cb7be9dbb
#
_cell.length_a   1.000
_cell.length_b   1.000
_cell.length_c   1.000
_cell.angle_alpha   90.00
_cell.angle_beta   90.00
_cell.angle_gamma   90.00
#
_symmetry.space_group_name_H-M   'P 1'
#
loop_
_entity.id
_entity.type
_entity.pdbx_description
1 polymer ?
#
loop_
_entity_poly.entity_id
_entity_poly.type
_entity_poly.pdbx_seq_one_letter_code
_entity_poly.pdbx_strand_id
1 'polypeptide(L)'
;MFIKLNKNIHIPEYSAKTSIIGYANKIKYSTVSVPFNDIFSLVPKIYRDKFLIYVMEITGSIGPHTDSEILSTINIYVNPDNCTTKFFDIPKDSIIDTVQVKNQTNGKVFKASQLSLYGSFIAKTDEAWLLDVTNPHSVTSNKIDSSLINRTAIVLQTKFYSFEQVQEMLKETGYL
;
A
#
# COMPACT_ATOMS: atom_id res chain seq x y z
N MET A 1 5.31 8.60 4.01
CA MET A 1 4.53 9.72 3.44
C MET A 1 3.36 9.18 2.62
N PHE A 2 2.29 9.93 2.37
CA PHE A 2 1.16 9.52 1.54
C PHE A 2 0.45 10.71 0.93
N ILE A 3 -0.13 10.54 -0.26
CA ILE A 3 -0.89 11.57 -1.00
C ILE A 3 -2.12 10.92 -1.64
N LYS A 4 -3.28 11.55 -1.49
CA LYS A 4 -4.50 11.16 -2.21
C LYS A 4 -4.43 11.68 -3.64
N LEU A 5 -4.79 10.86 -4.62
CA LEU A 5 -4.93 11.28 -6.01
C LEU A 5 -6.18 12.14 -6.19
N ASN A 6 -6.12 13.08 -7.13
CA ASN A 6 -7.21 14.03 -7.42
C ASN A 6 -8.43 13.38 -8.09
N LYS A 7 -8.25 12.20 -8.70
CA LYS A 7 -9.29 11.48 -9.41
C LYS A 7 -9.56 10.13 -8.77
N ASN A 8 -10.82 9.77 -8.66
CA ASN A 8 -11.22 8.41 -8.31
C ASN A 8 -11.02 7.49 -9.51
N ILE A 9 -10.69 6.22 -9.25
CA ILE A 9 -10.43 5.21 -10.27
C ILE A 9 -11.36 4.04 -9.99
N HIS A 10 -12.40 3.95 -10.79
CA HIS A 10 -13.36 2.86 -10.68
C HIS A 10 -12.84 1.59 -11.35
N ILE A 11 -12.83 0.49 -10.61
CA ILE A 11 -12.46 -0.84 -11.11
C ILE A 11 -13.73 -1.70 -11.15
N PRO A 12 -14.44 -1.77 -12.28
CA PRO A 12 -15.72 -2.47 -12.35
C PRO A 12 -15.58 -3.99 -12.16
N GLU A 13 -14.56 -4.56 -12.76
CA GLU A 13 -14.30 -6.00 -12.72
C GLU A 13 -12.81 -6.31 -12.66
N TYR A 14 -12.44 -7.32 -11.91
CA TYR A 14 -11.09 -7.90 -11.91
C TYR A 14 -11.15 -9.39 -11.64
N SER A 15 -10.18 -10.15 -12.15
CA SER A 15 -10.00 -11.55 -11.81
C SER A 15 -8.63 -11.80 -11.20
N ALA A 16 -8.62 -12.47 -10.05
CA ALA A 16 -7.39 -12.92 -9.40
C ALA A 16 -7.05 -14.34 -9.86
N LYS A 17 -5.81 -14.56 -10.33
CA LYS A 17 -5.42 -15.87 -10.92
C LYS A 17 -4.54 -16.72 -10.01
N THR A 18 -3.60 -16.11 -9.30
CA THR A 18 -2.64 -16.84 -8.46
C THR A 18 -2.41 -16.06 -7.17
N SER A 19 -2.39 -16.74 -6.04
CA SER A 19 -2.24 -16.11 -4.72
C SER A 19 -0.84 -16.35 -4.16
N ILE A 20 -0.26 -15.29 -3.61
CA ILE A 20 0.94 -15.34 -2.76
C ILE A 20 0.50 -14.86 -1.38
N ILE A 21 0.71 -15.66 -0.35
CA ILE A 21 0.39 -15.26 1.03
C ILE A 21 1.56 -14.43 1.57
N GLY A 22 1.25 -13.23 2.03
CA GLY A 22 2.20 -12.30 2.63
C GLY A 22 2.24 -12.38 4.15
N TYR A 23 2.57 -11.26 4.79
CA TYR A 23 2.86 -11.09 6.21
C TYR A 23 1.82 -11.74 7.14
N ALA A 24 2.31 -12.66 8.00
CA ALA A 24 1.56 -13.31 9.08
C ALA A 24 0.20 -13.91 8.66
N ASN A 25 0.08 -14.38 7.43
CA ASN A 25 -1.18 -14.88 6.82
C ASN A 25 -2.33 -13.87 6.80
N LYS A 26 -2.05 -12.57 6.99
CA LYS A 26 -3.05 -11.50 7.03
C LYS A 26 -3.11 -10.69 5.74
N ILE A 27 -2.10 -10.80 4.90
CA ILE A 27 -2.06 -10.15 3.58
C ILE A 27 -1.93 -11.22 2.52
N LYS A 28 -2.79 -11.15 1.53
CA LYS A 28 -2.75 -11.98 0.35
C LYS A 28 -2.58 -11.10 -0.88
N TYR A 29 -1.59 -11.40 -1.69
CA TYR A 29 -1.40 -10.81 -3.00
C TYR A 29 -1.80 -11.82 -4.07
N SER A 30 -2.57 -11.40 -5.04
CA SER A 30 -2.95 -12.21 -6.19
C SER A 30 -2.59 -11.46 -7.47
N THR A 31 -2.03 -12.16 -8.46
CA THR A 31 -1.89 -11.59 -9.79
C THR A 31 -3.27 -11.27 -10.34
N VAL A 32 -3.40 -10.12 -10.98
CA VAL A 32 -4.69 -9.62 -11.42
C VAL A 32 -4.73 -9.45 -12.94
N SER A 33 -5.86 -9.78 -13.51
CA SER A 33 -6.26 -9.32 -14.84
C SER A 33 -7.33 -8.27 -14.66
N VAL A 34 -7.04 -7.05 -15.02
CA VAL A 34 -7.98 -5.93 -15.03
C VAL A 34 -8.08 -5.37 -16.45
N PRO A 35 -9.17 -4.68 -16.83
CA PRO A 35 -9.19 -3.88 -18.04
C PRO A 35 -8.10 -2.80 -17.92
N PHE A 36 -7.04 -2.94 -18.71
CA PHE A 36 -5.77 -2.26 -18.48
C PHE A 36 -5.76 -0.74 -18.70
N ASN A 37 -6.75 -0.17 -19.42
CA ASN A 37 -6.65 1.19 -19.89
C ASN A 37 -6.61 2.25 -18.77
N ASP A 38 -7.37 2.08 -17.70
CA ASP A 38 -7.49 3.11 -16.66
C ASP A 38 -6.36 3.04 -15.63
N ILE A 39 -5.92 1.83 -15.27
CA ILE A 39 -4.86 1.66 -14.28
C ILE A 39 -3.49 2.08 -14.86
N PHE A 40 -3.20 1.68 -16.08
CA PHE A 40 -1.94 2.06 -16.72
C PHE A 40 -1.88 3.53 -17.13
N SER A 41 -3.01 4.24 -17.21
CA SER A 41 -3.00 5.69 -17.45
C SER A 41 -2.40 6.49 -16.28
N LEU A 42 -2.34 5.89 -15.08
CA LEU A 42 -1.70 6.49 -13.90
C LEU A 42 -0.21 6.78 -14.11
N VAL A 43 0.46 5.95 -14.92
CA VAL A 43 1.90 6.02 -15.11
C VAL A 43 2.23 6.22 -16.58
N PRO A 44 3.17 7.12 -16.94
CA PRO A 44 3.61 7.30 -18.32
C PRO A 44 4.06 5.97 -18.93
N LYS A 45 3.74 5.77 -20.21
CA LYS A 45 3.93 4.49 -20.91
C LYS A 45 5.35 3.91 -20.78
N ILE A 46 6.36 4.79 -20.80
CA ILE A 46 7.78 4.41 -20.74
C ILE A 46 8.23 3.79 -19.41
N TYR A 47 7.45 3.94 -18.33
CA TYR A 47 7.77 3.44 -17.00
C TYR A 47 6.92 2.24 -16.55
N ARG A 48 5.91 1.84 -17.35
CA ARG A 48 4.90 0.84 -16.95
C ARG A 48 5.48 -0.55 -16.69
N ASP A 49 6.54 -0.93 -17.39
CA ASP A 49 7.23 -2.21 -17.22
C ASP A 49 7.97 -2.35 -15.87
N LYS A 50 8.10 -1.26 -15.12
CA LYS A 50 8.72 -1.20 -13.80
C LYS A 50 7.69 -1.25 -12.65
N PHE A 51 6.41 -1.40 -12.98
CA PHE A 51 5.34 -1.55 -11.99
C PHE A 51 4.74 -2.96 -12.06
N LEU A 52 4.55 -3.55 -10.89
CA LEU A 52 3.83 -4.80 -10.72
C LEU A 52 2.43 -4.49 -10.22
N ILE A 53 1.43 -5.20 -10.74
CA ILE A 53 0.02 -5.01 -10.39
C ILE A 53 -0.50 -6.26 -9.70
N TYR A 54 -1.11 -6.07 -8.52
CA TYR A 54 -1.71 -7.14 -7.74
C TYR A 54 -3.08 -6.72 -7.17
N VAL A 55 -3.90 -7.70 -6.86
CA VAL A 55 -4.95 -7.55 -5.84
C VAL A 55 -4.30 -7.80 -4.49
N MET A 56 -4.44 -6.87 -3.58
CA MET A 56 -4.06 -7.01 -2.17
C MET A 56 -5.32 -7.18 -1.32
N GLU A 57 -5.40 -8.29 -0.60
CA GLU A 57 -6.46 -8.56 0.36
C GLU A 57 -5.86 -8.58 1.77
N ILE A 58 -6.45 -7.81 2.70
CA ILE A 58 -6.04 -7.75 4.11
C ILE A 58 -7.17 -8.29 4.96
N THR A 59 -6.88 -9.35 5.74
CA THR A 59 -7.87 -10.06 6.56
C THR A 59 -7.69 -9.86 8.06
N GLY A 60 -6.74 -9.04 8.49
CA GLY A 60 -6.52 -8.72 9.90
C GLY A 60 -5.68 -7.46 10.09
N SER A 61 -5.71 -6.87 11.28
CA SER A 61 -4.87 -5.70 11.59
C SER A 61 -3.39 -6.02 11.43
N ILE A 62 -2.65 -5.10 10.81
CA ILE A 62 -1.22 -5.19 10.54
C ILE A 62 -0.53 -4.11 11.36
N GLY A 63 0.39 -4.52 12.21
CA GLY A 63 1.21 -3.61 13.00
C GLY A 63 2.19 -2.80 12.15
N PRO A 64 2.90 -1.84 12.76
CA PRO A 64 3.85 -1.02 12.03
C PRO A 64 4.96 -1.87 11.39
N HIS A 65 5.16 -1.67 10.09
CA HIS A 65 6.17 -2.37 9.29
C HIS A 65 6.60 -1.52 8.09
N THR A 66 7.70 -1.89 7.46
CA THR A 66 8.07 -1.41 6.12
C THR A 66 7.97 -2.55 5.12
N ASP A 67 7.66 -2.24 3.87
CA ASP A 67 7.63 -3.24 2.81
C ASP A 67 9.05 -3.66 2.41
N SER A 68 9.17 -4.92 1.99
CA SER A 68 10.45 -5.45 1.51
C SER A 68 10.63 -5.13 0.04
N GLU A 69 11.76 -4.49 -0.30
CA GLU A 69 12.18 -4.15 -1.68
C GLU A 69 11.24 -3.20 -2.45
N ILE A 70 10.09 -2.85 -1.90
CA ILE A 70 9.17 -1.92 -2.55
C ILE A 70 9.49 -0.50 -2.07
N LEU A 71 9.63 0.45 -2.99
CA LEU A 71 9.90 1.85 -2.67
C LEU A 71 8.62 2.67 -2.56
N SER A 72 7.65 2.39 -3.42
CA SER A 72 6.36 3.09 -3.41
C SER A 72 5.25 2.23 -3.98
N THR A 73 4.00 2.53 -3.57
CA THR A 73 2.80 1.88 -4.10
C THR A 73 1.73 2.91 -4.42
N ILE A 74 0.93 2.64 -5.45
CA ILE A 74 -0.35 3.30 -5.68
C ILE A 74 -1.43 2.29 -5.35
N ASN A 75 -2.23 2.58 -4.32
CA ASN A 75 -3.33 1.72 -3.90
C ASN A 75 -4.67 2.29 -4.36
N ILE A 76 -5.41 1.55 -5.16
CA ILE A 76 -6.78 1.85 -5.59
C ILE A 76 -7.72 1.00 -4.74
N TYR A 77 -8.53 1.62 -3.91
CA TYR A 77 -9.35 0.90 -2.94
C TYR A 77 -10.68 0.43 -3.54
N VAL A 78 -10.82 -0.88 -3.70
CA VAL A 78 -12.06 -1.54 -4.13
C VAL A 78 -13.00 -1.73 -2.95
N ASN A 79 -12.48 -2.23 -1.85
CA ASN A 79 -13.17 -2.34 -0.57
C ASN A 79 -12.25 -1.88 0.57
N PRO A 80 -12.35 -0.63 1.05
CA PRO A 80 -11.49 -0.12 2.13
C PRO A 80 -11.83 -0.68 3.51
N ASP A 81 -13.01 -1.26 3.69
CA ASP A 81 -13.50 -1.92 4.90
C ASP A 81 -13.39 -1.08 6.19
N ASN A 82 -13.57 0.24 6.09
CA ASN A 82 -13.45 1.19 7.21
C ASN A 82 -12.14 1.01 8.01
N CYS A 83 -11.03 0.75 7.32
CA CYS A 83 -9.73 0.61 7.94
C CYS A 83 -8.97 1.93 7.92
N THR A 84 -8.24 2.22 9.00
CA THR A 84 -7.27 3.31 9.06
C THR A 84 -5.90 2.83 8.65
N THR A 85 -5.29 3.50 7.67
CA THR A 85 -3.85 3.39 7.37
C THR A 85 -3.13 4.48 8.13
N LYS A 86 -2.07 4.11 8.87
CA LYS A 86 -1.24 5.02 9.66
C LYS A 86 0.19 4.98 9.16
N PHE A 87 0.84 6.13 9.13
CA PHE A 87 2.27 6.28 8.84
C PHE A 87 2.97 6.86 10.05
N PHE A 88 4.21 6.46 10.25
CA PHE A 88 4.97 6.82 11.44
C PHE A 88 6.35 7.34 11.09
N ASP A 89 6.84 8.27 11.90
CA ASP A 89 8.22 8.68 11.94
C ASP A 89 8.99 7.85 12.95
N ILE A 90 10.24 7.59 12.63
CA ILE A 90 11.24 7.06 13.56
C ILE A 90 11.85 8.27 14.29
N PRO A 91 11.65 8.41 15.61
CA PRO A 91 12.23 9.53 16.35
C PRO A 91 13.75 9.54 16.18
N LYS A 92 14.33 10.74 15.99
CA LYS A 92 15.78 10.92 15.93
C LYS A 92 16.41 10.42 17.23
N ASP A 93 17.55 9.76 17.10
CA ASP A 93 18.35 9.24 18.22
C ASP A 93 17.70 8.12 19.04
N SER A 94 16.60 7.54 18.57
CA SER A 94 15.99 6.39 19.22
C SER A 94 16.64 5.07 18.78
N ILE A 95 16.98 4.23 19.75
CA ILE A 95 17.33 2.81 19.47
C ILE A 95 16.01 2.08 19.22
N ILE A 96 15.78 1.66 17.98
CA ILE A 96 14.57 0.96 17.61
C ILE A 96 14.84 -0.53 17.52
N ASP A 97 14.10 -1.30 18.30
CA ASP A 97 14.04 -2.75 18.14
C ASP A 97 13.22 -3.06 16.88
N THR A 98 13.90 -3.51 15.85
CA THR A 98 13.22 -4.01 14.66
C THR A 98 13.42 -5.51 14.54
N VAL A 99 12.40 -6.21 14.09
CA VAL A 99 12.50 -7.63 13.71
C VAL A 99 12.43 -7.69 12.19
N GLN A 100 13.49 -8.23 11.59
CA GLN A 100 13.46 -8.49 10.15
C GLN A 100 12.43 -9.59 9.86
N VAL A 101 11.57 -9.35 8.89
CA VAL A 101 10.55 -10.32 8.49
C VAL A 101 11.25 -11.51 7.81
N LYS A 102 11.00 -12.72 8.30
CA LYS A 102 11.58 -13.95 7.79
C LYS A 102 11.26 -14.10 6.29
N ASN A 103 12.28 -14.36 5.50
CA ASN A 103 12.21 -14.46 4.03
C ASN A 103 11.95 -13.15 3.26
N GLN A 104 12.12 -12.00 3.91
CA GLN A 104 12.08 -10.69 3.25
C GLN A 104 13.42 -9.99 3.46
N THR A 105 13.97 -9.42 2.40
CA THR A 105 15.35 -8.86 2.42
C THR A 105 15.45 -7.57 3.22
N ASN A 106 14.45 -6.68 3.14
CA ASN A 106 14.50 -5.34 3.74
C ASN A 106 13.30 -4.98 4.63
N GLY A 107 12.25 -5.80 4.67
CA GLY A 107 11.05 -5.55 5.47
C GLY A 107 11.37 -5.63 6.97
N LYS A 108 10.90 -4.65 7.74
CA LYS A 108 11.10 -4.55 9.19
C LYS A 108 9.75 -4.43 9.88
N VAL A 109 9.66 -4.99 11.08
CA VAL A 109 8.51 -4.83 11.99
C VAL A 109 8.94 -3.98 13.17
N PHE A 110 8.08 -3.07 13.60
CA PHE A 110 8.36 -2.10 14.65
C PHE A 110 7.39 -2.25 15.82
N LYS A 111 7.84 -1.90 17.02
CA LYS A 111 6.94 -1.70 18.16
C LYS A 111 6.29 -0.33 18.04
N ALA A 112 4.95 -0.28 18.03
CA ALA A 112 4.21 0.98 17.87
C ALA A 112 4.57 2.04 18.94
N SER A 113 4.94 1.60 20.15
CA SER A 113 5.35 2.49 21.25
C SER A 113 6.67 3.22 21.02
N GLN A 114 7.45 2.81 20.03
CA GLN A 114 8.75 3.40 19.68
C GLN A 114 8.65 4.36 18.47
N LEU A 115 7.46 4.58 17.95
CA LEU A 115 7.21 5.38 16.76
C LEU A 115 6.34 6.59 17.08
N SER A 116 6.53 7.68 16.37
CA SER A 116 5.66 8.85 16.40
C SER A 116 4.69 8.81 15.22
N LEU A 117 3.40 9.09 15.46
CA LEU A 117 2.43 9.14 14.37
C LEU A 117 2.72 10.34 13.47
N TYR A 118 3.06 10.08 12.21
CA TYR A 118 3.19 11.09 11.17
C TYR A 118 1.82 11.56 10.66
N GLY A 119 0.93 10.61 10.37
CA GLY A 119 -0.40 10.90 9.87
C GLY A 119 -1.18 9.63 9.58
N SER A 120 -2.45 9.80 9.25
CA SER A 120 -3.34 8.68 8.94
C SER A 120 -4.44 9.09 7.98
N PHE A 121 -5.03 8.10 7.30
CA PHE A 121 -6.21 8.28 6.48
C PHE A 121 -7.14 7.06 6.53
N ILE A 122 -8.39 7.30 6.18
CA ILE A 122 -9.41 6.27 5.91
C ILE A 122 -9.81 6.46 4.45
N ALA A 123 -9.48 5.50 3.60
CA ALA A 123 -9.84 5.55 2.19
C ALA A 123 -11.34 5.25 2.00
N LYS A 124 -11.89 5.75 0.89
CA LYS A 124 -13.21 5.37 0.37
C LYS A 124 -13.05 4.48 -0.86
N THR A 125 -14.11 3.79 -1.24
CA THR A 125 -14.15 3.03 -2.49
C THR A 125 -13.82 3.94 -3.68
N ASP A 126 -13.06 3.41 -4.64
CA ASP A 126 -12.54 4.09 -5.83
C ASP A 126 -11.48 5.18 -5.56
N GLU A 127 -11.18 5.52 -4.31
CA GLU A 127 -10.07 6.41 -4.03
C GLU A 127 -8.74 5.72 -4.32
N ALA A 128 -7.81 6.49 -4.88
CA ALA A 128 -6.43 6.07 -5.10
C ALA A 128 -5.47 6.92 -4.26
N TRP A 129 -4.44 6.27 -3.72
CA TRP A 129 -3.46 6.87 -2.83
C TRP A 129 -2.05 6.42 -3.20
N LEU A 130 -1.12 7.37 -3.36
CA LEU A 130 0.31 7.10 -3.44
C LEU A 130 0.87 6.98 -2.03
N LEU A 131 1.61 5.92 -1.76
CA LEU A 131 2.16 5.58 -0.44
C LEU A 131 3.68 5.37 -0.52
N ASP A 132 4.41 5.98 0.40
CA ASP A 132 5.81 5.71 0.66
C ASP A 132 5.93 4.55 1.67
N VAL A 133 6.06 3.35 1.16
CA VAL A 133 6.07 2.14 1.98
C VAL A 133 7.47 1.78 2.53
N THR A 134 8.46 2.63 2.27
CA THR A 134 9.77 2.58 2.95
C THR A 134 9.70 3.13 4.37
N ASN A 135 8.69 3.95 4.67
CA ASN A 135 8.40 4.43 6.02
C ASN A 135 7.51 3.44 6.79
N PRO A 136 7.66 3.35 8.12
CA PRO A 136 6.82 2.50 8.94
C PRO A 136 5.33 2.87 8.77
N HIS A 137 4.52 1.86 8.45
CA HIS A 137 3.08 2.03 8.27
C HIS A 137 2.30 0.83 8.82
N SER A 138 1.02 1.05 9.10
CA SER A 138 0.13 0.02 9.66
C SER A 138 -1.28 0.13 9.11
N VAL A 139 -2.04 -0.95 9.25
CA VAL A 139 -3.48 -0.99 8.95
C VAL A 139 -4.23 -1.49 10.16
N THR A 140 -5.22 -0.72 10.61
CA THR A 140 -6.07 -1.07 11.76
C THR A 140 -7.54 -0.98 11.38
N SER A 141 -8.36 -1.92 11.84
CA SER A 141 -9.82 -1.84 11.71
C SER A 141 -10.39 -0.78 12.66
N ASN A 142 -11.39 -0.05 12.20
CA ASN A 142 -12.21 0.82 13.05
C ASN A 142 -13.52 0.13 13.48
N LYS A 143 -13.69 -1.15 13.13
CA LYS A 143 -14.84 -1.94 13.56
C LYS A 143 -14.67 -2.40 15.01
N ILE A 144 -15.78 -2.62 15.71
CA ILE A 144 -15.81 -3.16 17.09
C ILE A 144 -15.09 -4.52 17.12
N ASP A 145 -15.36 -5.39 16.15
CA ASP A 145 -14.62 -6.65 15.97
C ASP A 145 -13.50 -6.44 14.95
N SER A 146 -12.31 -6.14 15.46
CA SER A 146 -11.11 -5.94 14.64
C SER A 146 -10.53 -7.22 14.03
N SER A 147 -11.08 -8.40 14.37
CA SER A 147 -10.66 -9.69 13.82
C SER A 147 -11.17 -9.92 12.39
N LEU A 148 -12.23 -9.22 11.99
CA LEU A 148 -12.90 -9.39 10.71
C LEU A 148 -12.64 -8.20 9.78
N ILE A 149 -11.42 -8.10 9.26
CA ILE A 149 -11.07 -7.18 8.17
C ILE A 149 -11.26 -7.90 6.84
N ASN A 150 -11.88 -7.22 5.88
CA ASN A 150 -11.97 -7.64 4.49
C ASN A 150 -11.65 -6.46 3.56
N ARG A 151 -10.42 -5.93 3.69
CA ARG A 151 -9.96 -4.80 2.90
C ARG A 151 -9.33 -5.29 1.60
N THR A 152 -9.76 -4.71 0.47
CA THR A 152 -9.25 -5.04 -0.86
C THR A 152 -8.81 -3.79 -1.59
N ALA A 153 -7.63 -3.85 -2.20
CA ALA A 153 -7.13 -2.83 -3.11
C ALA A 153 -6.44 -3.46 -4.33
N ILE A 154 -6.52 -2.77 -5.46
CA ILE A 154 -5.59 -3.00 -6.58
C ILE A 154 -4.35 -2.17 -6.28
N VAL A 155 -3.18 -2.79 -6.27
CA VAL A 155 -1.92 -2.14 -5.96
C VAL A 155 -0.98 -2.15 -7.16
N LEU A 156 -0.48 -0.97 -7.51
CA LEU A 156 0.64 -0.81 -8.42
C LEU A 156 1.87 -0.54 -7.56
N GLN A 157 2.81 -1.47 -7.54
CA GLN A 157 4.00 -1.35 -6.71
C GLN A 157 5.26 -1.34 -7.57
N THR A 158 6.27 -0.59 -7.11
CA THR A 158 7.56 -0.52 -7.76
C THR A 158 8.72 -0.58 -6.78
N LYS A 159 9.79 -1.27 -7.21
CA LYS A 159 11.09 -1.27 -6.52
C LYS A 159 12.13 -0.38 -7.21
N PHE A 160 11.73 0.33 -8.25
CA PHE A 160 12.63 1.12 -9.09
C PHE A 160 12.48 2.62 -8.86
N TYR A 161 11.31 3.08 -8.43
CA TYR A 161 11.00 4.49 -8.30
C TYR A 161 10.59 4.85 -6.88
N SER A 162 11.21 5.90 -6.35
CA SER A 162 10.85 6.46 -5.05
C SER A 162 9.46 7.10 -5.07
N PHE A 163 8.95 7.43 -3.88
CA PHE A 163 7.69 8.15 -3.71
C PHE A 163 7.66 9.45 -4.53
N GLU A 164 8.75 10.26 -4.46
CA GLU A 164 8.86 11.53 -5.17
C GLU A 164 8.87 11.36 -6.69
N GLN A 165 9.57 10.33 -7.18
CA GLN A 165 9.60 10.03 -8.61
C GLN A 165 8.21 9.61 -9.13
N VAL A 166 7.49 8.78 -8.38
CA VAL A 166 6.12 8.40 -8.76
C VAL A 166 5.16 9.59 -8.63
N GLN A 167 5.36 10.46 -7.65
CA GLN A 167 4.60 11.70 -7.52
C GLN A 167 4.73 12.59 -8.78
N GLU A 168 5.94 12.76 -9.31
CA GLU A 168 6.14 13.52 -10.55
C GLU A 168 5.46 12.84 -11.76
N MET A 169 5.53 11.51 -11.88
CA MET A 169 4.81 10.77 -12.92
C MET A 169 3.29 10.99 -12.84
N LEU A 170 2.72 11.04 -11.63
CA LEU A 170 1.30 11.28 -11.42
C LEU A 170 0.89 12.73 -11.76
N LYS A 171 1.76 13.71 -11.55
CA LYS A 171 1.58 15.09 -12.02
C LYS A 171 1.59 15.15 -13.54
N GLU A 172 2.56 14.49 -14.19
CA GLU A 172 2.65 14.44 -15.65
C GLU A 172 1.39 13.84 -16.30
N THR A 173 0.79 12.83 -15.65
CA THR A 173 -0.42 12.16 -16.14
C THR A 173 -1.71 12.85 -15.66
N GLY A 174 -1.63 13.89 -14.85
CA GLY A 174 -2.78 14.70 -14.38
C GLY A 174 -3.62 14.03 -13.28
N TYR A 175 -3.00 13.18 -12.45
CA TYR A 175 -3.62 12.56 -11.27
C TYR A 175 -3.24 13.25 -9.95
N LEU A 176 -2.25 14.14 -9.97
CA LEU A 176 -1.88 15.05 -8.87
C LEU A 176 -1.80 16.49 -9.33
#